data_44548fe0ccdba58b38010f19a90fb117
#
_entry.id   44548fe0ccdba58b38010f19a90fb117
#
_cell.length_a   1.000
_cell.length_b   1.000
_cell.length_c   1.000
_cell.angle_alpha   90.00
_cell.angle_beta   90.00
_cell.angle_gamma   90.00
#
_symmetry.space_group_name_H-M   'P 1'
#
loop_
_entity.id
_entity.type
_entity.pdbx_description
1 polymer ?
#
loop_
_entity_poly.entity_id
_entity_poly.type
_entity_poly.pdbx_seq_one_letter_code
_entity_poly.pdbx_strand_id
1 'polypeptide(L)'
;MEHRVVITGLADRDFREHFAWIKKRSIQGAENWRSRIIVGIQSLKANPEGNALGRESGAFPVPIRCLLVGKRRSAFRILYHVADEELRILAIRRPSQVPMGPDELVD
;
A
#
# COMPACT_ATOMS: atom_id res chain seq x y z
N MET A 1 -18.11 -10.33 -6.03
CA MET A 1 -18.35 -9.73 -4.71
C MET A 1 -17.12 -8.96 -4.27
N GLU A 2 -17.30 -7.75 -3.77
CA GLU A 2 -16.17 -6.93 -3.36
C GLU A 2 -15.60 -7.41 -2.03
N HIS A 3 -14.28 -7.28 -1.89
CA HIS A 3 -13.60 -7.61 -0.66
C HIS A 3 -13.74 -6.48 0.36
N ARG A 4 -13.74 -6.83 1.63
CA ARG A 4 -13.72 -5.85 2.71
C ARG A 4 -12.29 -5.38 2.93
N VAL A 5 -12.08 -4.06 2.93
CA VAL A 5 -10.75 -3.49 3.12
C VAL A 5 -10.43 -3.41 4.61
N VAL A 6 -9.28 -3.93 4.99
CA VAL A 6 -8.73 -3.84 6.35
C VAL A 6 -7.41 -3.10 6.27
N ILE A 7 -7.32 -1.96 6.94
CA ILE A 7 -6.09 -1.16 7.00
C ILE A 7 -5.35 -1.54 8.27
N THR A 8 -4.16 -2.12 8.12
CA THR A 8 -3.34 -2.49 9.28
C THR A 8 -2.78 -1.25 9.98
N GLY A 9 -2.34 -1.42 11.21
CA GLY A 9 -1.74 -0.33 11.96
C GLY A 9 -0.52 0.26 11.27
N LEU A 10 0.32 -0.59 10.70
CA LEU A 10 1.50 -0.13 9.95
C LEU A 10 1.10 0.69 8.73
N ALA A 11 0.12 0.21 7.96
CA ALA A 11 -0.33 0.92 6.76
C ALA A 11 -0.91 2.29 7.13
N ASP A 12 -1.68 2.36 8.19
CA ASP A 12 -2.24 3.63 8.66
C ASP A 12 -1.13 4.60 9.07
N ARG A 13 -0.13 4.12 9.79
CA ARG A 13 1.01 4.93 10.18
C ARG A 13 1.79 5.40 8.96
N ASP A 14 2.06 4.51 8.02
CA ASP A 14 2.74 4.86 6.77
C ASP A 14 2.01 5.97 6.04
N PHE A 15 0.69 5.83 5.92
CA PHE A 15 -0.13 6.82 5.24
C PHE A 15 0.03 8.20 5.89
N ARG A 16 -0.09 8.27 7.20
CA ARG A 16 0.01 9.54 7.93
C ARG A 16 1.39 10.16 7.82
N GLU A 17 2.43 9.35 7.92
CA GLU A 17 3.80 9.84 7.85
C GLU A 17 4.13 10.38 6.47
N HIS A 18 3.75 9.66 5.42
CA HIS A 18 3.98 10.12 4.05
C HIS A 18 3.19 11.38 3.75
N PHE A 19 1.93 11.43 4.18
CA PHE A 19 1.10 12.61 3.98
C PHE A 19 1.73 13.84 4.65
N ALA A 20 2.15 13.71 5.89
CA ALA A 20 2.77 14.81 6.63
C ALA A 20 4.05 15.28 5.97
N TRP A 21 4.86 14.34 5.47
CA TRP A 21 6.12 14.67 4.82
C TRP A 21 5.90 15.44 3.52
N ILE A 22 4.94 15.00 2.70
CA ILE A 22 4.64 15.68 1.45
C ILE A 22 4.03 17.06 1.74
N LYS A 23 3.16 17.15 2.76
CA LYS A 23 2.48 18.38 3.11
C LYS A 23 3.45 19.51 3.50
N LYS A 24 4.59 19.16 4.08
CA LYS A 24 5.61 20.15 4.41
C LYS A 24 6.12 20.91 3.19
N ARG A 25 6.05 20.27 2.02
CA ARG A 25 6.52 20.86 0.77
C ARG A 25 5.39 21.43 -0.07
N SER A 26 4.23 20.78 -0.02
CA SER A 26 3.08 21.17 -0.85
C SER A 26 1.81 20.59 -0.26
N ILE A 27 0.93 21.45 0.21
CA ILE A 27 -0.39 21.03 0.70
C ILE A 27 -1.16 20.39 -0.44
N GLN A 28 -1.14 21.00 -1.63
CA GLN A 28 -1.84 20.44 -2.79
C GLN A 28 -1.26 19.11 -3.21
N GLY A 29 0.06 18.99 -3.17
CA GLY A 29 0.73 17.72 -3.47
C GLY A 29 0.32 16.61 -2.53
N ALA A 30 0.19 16.91 -1.24
CA ALA A 30 -0.25 15.94 -0.24
C ALA A 30 -1.69 15.50 -0.50
N GLU A 31 -2.59 16.44 -0.81
CA GLU A 31 -3.97 16.10 -1.11
C GLU A 31 -4.09 15.26 -2.39
N ASN A 32 -3.31 15.59 -3.41
CA ASN A 32 -3.29 14.80 -4.65
C ASN A 32 -2.80 13.38 -4.37
N TRP A 33 -1.74 13.24 -3.58
CA TRP A 33 -1.20 11.94 -3.20
C TRP A 33 -2.24 11.12 -2.43
N ARG A 34 -2.88 11.74 -1.44
CA ARG A 34 -3.92 11.08 -0.64
C ARG A 34 -5.03 10.53 -1.53
N SER A 35 -5.50 11.35 -2.48
CA SER A 35 -6.56 10.94 -3.40
C SER A 35 -6.13 9.75 -4.25
N ARG A 36 -4.89 9.74 -4.75
CA ARG A 36 -4.39 8.63 -5.55
C ARG A 36 -4.28 7.34 -4.75
N ILE A 37 -3.83 7.42 -3.51
CA ILE A 37 -3.74 6.24 -2.64
C ILE A 37 -5.13 5.67 -2.38
N ILE A 38 -6.09 6.52 -2.04
CA ILE A 38 -7.46 6.08 -1.78
C ILE A 38 -8.08 5.44 -3.01
N VAL A 39 -7.95 6.08 -4.18
CA VAL A 39 -8.47 5.53 -5.43
C VAL A 39 -7.80 4.19 -5.74
N GLY A 40 -6.49 4.09 -5.51
CA GLY A 40 -5.76 2.84 -5.70
C GLY A 40 -6.31 1.71 -4.85
N ILE A 41 -6.51 1.97 -3.57
CA ILE A 41 -7.07 0.96 -2.65
C ILE A 41 -8.48 0.57 -3.07
N GLN A 42 -9.31 1.55 -3.46
CA GLN A 42 -10.66 1.27 -3.92
C GLN A 42 -10.67 0.37 -5.16
N SER A 43 -9.72 0.57 -6.06
CA SER A 43 -9.63 -0.25 -7.28
C SER A 43 -9.34 -1.72 -6.99
N LEU A 44 -8.73 -2.02 -5.86
CA LEU A 44 -8.39 -3.40 -5.49
C LEU A 44 -9.60 -4.21 -5.05
N LYS A 45 -10.69 -3.56 -4.66
CA LYS A 45 -11.88 -4.28 -4.17
C LYS A 45 -12.48 -5.20 -5.23
N ALA A 46 -12.46 -4.78 -6.48
CA ALA A 46 -13.07 -5.54 -7.57
C ALA A 46 -12.12 -6.58 -8.15
N ASN A 47 -10.82 -6.32 -8.13
CA ASN A 47 -9.83 -7.23 -8.73
C ASN A 47 -8.54 -7.23 -7.91
N PRO A 48 -8.57 -7.78 -6.69
CA PRO A 48 -7.41 -7.72 -5.81
C PRO A 48 -6.24 -8.58 -6.30
N GLU A 49 -6.50 -9.60 -7.11
CA GLU A 49 -5.46 -10.50 -7.58
C GLU A 49 -4.90 -10.11 -8.95
N GLY A 50 -5.29 -8.96 -9.46
CA GLY A 50 -4.84 -8.48 -10.76
C GLY A 50 -3.42 -7.94 -10.78
N ASN A 51 -2.83 -7.66 -9.63
CA ASN A 51 -1.48 -7.12 -9.53
C ASN A 51 -0.45 -8.21 -9.23
N ALA A 52 0.78 -7.98 -9.67
CA ALA A 52 1.86 -8.93 -9.47
C ALA A 52 2.27 -9.02 -8.00
N LEU A 53 2.96 -10.09 -7.64
CA LEU A 53 3.55 -10.22 -6.32
C LEU A 53 4.63 -9.18 -6.14
N GLY A 54 4.69 -8.60 -4.93
CA GLY A 54 5.72 -7.66 -4.58
C GLY A 54 7.04 -8.35 -4.26
N ARG A 55 8.10 -7.56 -4.21
CA ARG A 55 9.43 -8.06 -3.87
C ARG A 55 9.47 -8.70 -2.48
N GLU A 56 8.57 -8.27 -1.62
CA GLU A 56 8.48 -8.76 -0.25
C GLU A 56 7.88 -10.16 -0.14
N SER A 57 7.20 -10.63 -1.18
CA SER A 57 6.39 -11.85 -1.07
C SER A 57 7.19 -13.09 -0.65
N GLY A 58 8.41 -13.21 -1.13
CA GLY A 58 9.24 -14.38 -0.81
C GLY A 58 9.61 -14.49 0.67
N ALA A 59 9.54 -13.40 1.43
CA ALA A 59 9.88 -13.36 2.84
C ALA A 59 8.69 -13.65 3.76
N PHE A 60 7.49 -13.81 3.19
CA PHE A 60 6.26 -14.00 3.96
C PHE A 60 5.66 -15.37 3.69
N PRO A 61 4.93 -15.93 4.65
CA PRO A 61 4.27 -17.24 4.46
C PRO A 61 3.05 -17.18 3.55
N VAL A 62 2.61 -15.99 3.15
CA VAL A 62 1.47 -15.78 2.26
C VAL A 62 1.89 -14.88 1.10
N PRO A 63 1.18 -14.95 -0.05
CA PRO A 63 1.48 -14.05 -1.16
C PRO A 63 1.26 -12.60 -0.79
N ILE A 64 2.25 -11.76 -1.07
CA ILE A 64 2.16 -10.31 -0.86
C ILE A 64 2.16 -9.65 -2.23
N ARG A 65 1.05 -9.01 -2.57
CA ARG A 65 0.91 -8.33 -3.85
C ARG A 65 1.22 -6.87 -3.69
N CYS A 66 1.53 -6.22 -4.81
CA CYS A 66 1.95 -4.82 -4.80
C CYS A 66 1.18 -4.04 -5.87
N LEU A 67 0.51 -2.99 -5.45
CA LEU A 67 -0.09 -2.02 -6.35
C LEU A 67 0.83 -0.80 -6.41
N LEU A 68 1.21 -0.40 -7.62
CA LEU A 68 2.02 0.80 -7.81
C LEU A 68 1.09 2.00 -8.01
N VAL A 69 1.33 3.07 -7.25
CA VAL A 69 0.57 4.31 -7.34
C VAL A 69 1.55 5.43 -7.68
N GLY A 70 1.40 6.00 -8.85
CA GLY A 70 2.30 7.01 -9.37
C GLY A 70 3.01 6.51 -10.61
N LYS A 71 4.06 7.23 -11.02
CA LYS A 71 4.75 6.93 -12.27
C LYS A 71 6.17 6.46 -12.02
N ARG A 72 6.51 5.31 -12.59
CA ARG A 72 7.88 4.81 -12.64
C ARG A 72 8.57 4.84 -11.26
N ARG A 73 9.74 5.49 -11.18
CA ARG A 73 10.56 5.52 -9.97
C ARG A 73 9.95 6.29 -8.81
N SER A 74 8.96 7.14 -9.10
CA SER A 74 8.27 7.90 -8.05
C SER A 74 7.01 7.20 -7.54
N ALA A 75 6.73 5.99 -8.02
CA ALA A 75 5.54 5.25 -7.61
C ALA A 75 5.68 4.75 -6.18
N PHE A 76 4.66 5.01 -5.37
CA PHE A 76 4.53 4.39 -4.07
C PHE A 76 4.03 2.97 -4.24
N ARG A 77 4.39 2.09 -3.31
CA ARG A 77 4.04 0.68 -3.37
C ARG A 77 3.08 0.35 -2.24
N ILE A 78 1.84 0.00 -2.60
CA ILE A 78 0.86 -0.46 -1.63
C ILE A 78 0.98 -1.98 -1.56
N LEU A 79 1.45 -2.49 -0.42
CA LEU A 79 1.57 -3.92 -0.18
C LEU A 79 0.29 -4.43 0.44
N TYR A 80 -0.24 -5.52 -0.10
CA TYR A 80 -1.49 -6.07 0.41
C TYR A 80 -1.53 -7.58 0.29
N HIS A 81 -2.42 -8.17 1.06
CA HIS A 81 -2.66 -9.60 1.07
C HIS A 81 -4.17 -9.85 0.97
N VAL A 82 -4.54 -10.83 0.17
CA VAL A 82 -5.94 -11.22 0.02
C VAL A 82 -6.18 -12.49 0.82
N ALA A 83 -7.09 -12.44 1.77
CA ALA A 83 -7.46 -13.59 2.59
C ALA A 83 -8.97 -13.69 2.62
N ASP A 84 -9.50 -14.74 2.00
CA ASP A 84 -10.95 -14.94 1.89
C ASP A 84 -11.63 -13.71 1.31
N GLU A 85 -12.46 -13.04 2.09
CA GLU A 85 -13.18 -11.85 1.65
C GLU A 85 -12.52 -10.56 2.13
N GLU A 86 -11.32 -10.66 2.71
CA GLU A 86 -10.61 -9.49 3.19
C GLU A 86 -9.48 -9.08 2.26
N LEU A 87 -9.38 -7.79 2.06
CA LEU A 87 -8.26 -7.16 1.38
C LEU A 87 -7.48 -6.42 2.47
N ARG A 88 -6.35 -6.97 2.88
CA ARG A 88 -5.57 -6.42 3.98
C ARG A 88 -4.44 -5.56 3.43
N ILE A 89 -4.51 -4.27 3.71
CA ILE A 89 -3.46 -3.33 3.32
C ILE A 89 -2.38 -3.35 4.39
N LEU A 90 -1.22 -3.86 4.03
CA LEU A 90 -0.15 -4.14 4.99
C LEU A 90 0.79 -2.97 5.20
N ALA A 91 1.10 -2.24 4.13
CA ALA A 91 2.07 -1.15 4.20
C ALA A 91 1.95 -0.27 2.96
N ILE A 92 2.41 0.98 3.09
CA ILE A 92 2.53 1.91 1.98
C ILE A 92 3.99 2.35 1.95
N ARG A 93 4.75 1.86 0.96
CA ARG A 93 6.19 2.04 0.90
C ARG A 93 6.57 3.14 -0.08
N ARG A 94 7.56 3.94 0.29
CA ARG A 94 8.12 4.93 -0.63
C ARG A 94 8.83 4.24 -1.79
N PRO A 95 8.99 4.94 -2.94
CA PRO A 95 9.61 4.33 -4.11
C PRO A 95 10.98 3.72 -3.87
N SER A 96 11.81 4.37 -3.06
CA SER A 96 13.20 3.95 -2.82
C SER A 96 13.38 3.18 -1.53
N GLN A 97 12.30 2.84 -0.83
CA GLN A 97 12.37 2.14 0.45
C GLN A 97 12.76 0.67 0.21
N VAL A 98 13.66 0.14 1.04
CA VAL A 98 14.07 -1.27 0.92
C VAL A 98 12.87 -2.18 1.18
N PRO A 99 12.87 -3.41 0.61
CA PRO A 99 11.80 -4.35 0.85
C PRO A 99 11.57 -4.64 2.33
N MET A 100 10.31 -4.74 2.71
CA MET A 100 9.90 -4.98 4.09
C MET A 100 10.07 -6.47 4.43
N GLY A 101 10.59 -6.75 5.63
CA GLY A 101 10.63 -8.10 6.18
C GLY A 101 9.43 -8.37 7.09
N PRO A 102 9.19 -9.65 7.44
CA PRO A 102 8.04 -9.99 8.29
C PRO A 102 8.05 -9.35 9.68
N ASP A 103 9.24 -9.11 10.23
CA ASP A 103 9.39 -8.52 11.56
C ASP A 103 9.03 -7.04 11.60
N GLU A 104 8.90 -6.38 10.46
CA GLU A 104 8.43 -5.01 10.40
C GLU A 104 6.91 -4.90 10.45
N LEU A 105 6.22 -6.01 10.24
CA LEU A 105 4.77 -6.03 10.20
C LEU A 105 4.22 -6.17 11.61
N VAL A 106 3.89 -5.05 12.21
CA VAL A 106 3.29 -4.97 13.53
C VAL A 106 1.86 -4.51 13.38
N ASP A 107 0.94 -5.30 13.87
CA ASP A 107 -0.47 -5.00 13.66
C ASP A 107 -1.27 -5.07 14.97
#